data_31667081622934e5129dc7026d7ba3a7
#
_entry.id   31667081622934e5129dc7026d7ba3a7
#
_cell.length_a   1.000
_cell.length_b   1.000
_cell.length_c   1.000
_cell.angle_alpha   90.00
_cell.angle_beta   90.00
_cell.angle_gamma   90.00
#
_symmetry.space_group_name_H-M   'P 1'
#
loop_
_entity.id
_entity.type
_entity.pdbx_description
1 polymer ?
#
loop_
_entity_poly.entity_id
_entity_poly.type
_entity_poly.pdbx_seq_one_letter_code
_entity_poly.pdbx_strand_id
1 'polypeptide(L)'
;MDRPGHGARPFHLGDKMTRIIASLAEVSDRYRAVYCDLWGCLHNGKAPFPDAVAALQTFRAAGGTVLLLTNSPRPSPAVATQLDALGVPRACWDVIASSGDAAQAAMLAGAVGQRVWHLGPPKDEAFFSTFAPDLPPATIERVPFEEAEGIVCTGLFDDQTESPADYRARLLLARERGLKMLCANPDKVVDLGHKRIFCAGALAEAYAEMGGEVLYFGKPHPPIYDLARKRLAALADVAPDEVLCIGDGPETDIAGAAGEGLDALFVTEGLAAGAFGPAQGKPDPALLHEWLQSRNLAPAYTIAHLR
;
A
#
# COMPACT_ATOMS: atom_id res chain seq x y z
N MET A 1 -8.79 24.56 25.03
CA MET A 1 -7.31 24.51 25.04
C MET A 1 -6.88 24.13 23.64
N ASP A 2 -6.49 25.16 22.88
CA ASP A 2 -6.11 25.03 21.46
C ASP A 2 -4.81 24.23 21.31
N ARG A 3 -4.83 23.23 20.44
CA ARG A 3 -3.60 22.56 20.00
C ARG A 3 -2.90 23.45 18.98
N PRO A 4 -1.57 23.66 19.09
CA PRO A 4 -0.84 24.42 18.08
C PRO A 4 -0.85 23.65 16.76
N GLY A 5 -1.28 24.34 15.70
CA GLY A 5 -1.26 23.83 14.33
C GLY A 5 0.18 23.48 13.91
N HIS A 6 0.37 22.26 13.44
CA HIS A 6 1.57 21.88 12.72
C HIS A 6 1.58 22.66 11.40
N GLY A 7 2.37 23.74 11.39
CA GLY A 7 2.65 24.48 10.17
C GLY A 7 3.37 23.58 9.19
N ALA A 8 2.67 23.16 8.16
CA ALA A 8 3.28 22.53 6.99
C ALA A 8 4.35 23.48 6.45
N ARG A 9 5.62 23.10 6.52
CA ARG A 9 6.69 23.80 5.82
C ARG A 9 6.37 23.74 4.33
N PRO A 10 6.43 24.86 3.59
CA PRO A 10 6.28 24.79 2.15
C PRO A 10 7.39 23.91 1.61
N PHE A 11 7.02 22.85 0.89
CA PHE A 11 7.95 22.03 0.11
C PHE A 11 8.63 22.93 -0.91
N HIS A 12 9.83 23.40 -0.63
CA HIS A 12 10.72 23.88 -1.66
C HIS A 12 11.24 22.63 -2.40
N LEU A 13 10.70 22.40 -3.58
CA LEU A 13 11.32 21.60 -4.64
C LEU A 13 12.62 22.31 -5.10
N GLY A 14 13.60 22.37 -4.18
CA GLY A 14 14.97 22.67 -4.57
C GLY A 14 15.52 21.43 -5.27
N ASP A 15 16.18 21.62 -6.41
CA ASP A 15 16.79 20.68 -7.36
C ASP A 15 17.55 19.46 -6.75
N LYS A 16 16.92 18.68 -5.88
CA LYS A 16 17.46 17.38 -5.50
C LYS A 16 17.16 16.41 -6.64
N MET A 17 18.10 16.28 -7.56
CA MET A 17 18.02 15.24 -8.58
C MET A 17 17.92 13.87 -7.88
N THR A 18 16.90 13.09 -8.22
CA THR A 18 16.75 11.71 -7.78
C THR A 18 18.00 10.91 -8.14
N ARG A 19 18.64 10.27 -7.14
CA ARG A 19 19.84 9.49 -7.37
C ARG A 19 19.47 8.07 -7.83
N ILE A 20 20.02 7.64 -8.96
CA ILE A 20 19.94 6.26 -9.44
C ILE A 20 21.00 5.43 -8.72
N ILE A 21 20.58 4.39 -8.01
CA ILE A 21 21.47 3.46 -7.29
C ILE A 21 21.47 2.07 -7.95
N ALA A 22 22.57 1.33 -7.73
CA ALA A 22 22.70 -0.04 -8.24
C ALA A 22 22.26 -1.09 -7.23
N SER A 23 22.27 -0.78 -5.93
CA SER A 23 21.81 -1.68 -4.86
C SER A 23 21.36 -0.88 -3.63
N LEU A 24 20.54 -1.49 -2.77
CA LEU A 24 20.11 -0.93 -1.48
C LEU A 24 21.33 -0.66 -0.58
N ALA A 25 22.37 -1.48 -0.68
CA ALA A 25 23.59 -1.35 0.11
C ALA A 25 24.31 0.01 -0.06
N GLU A 26 24.12 0.71 -1.19
CA GLU A 26 24.73 2.02 -1.41
C GLU A 26 24.20 3.13 -0.48
N VAL A 27 23.06 2.89 0.15
CA VAL A 27 22.34 3.90 0.95
C VAL A 27 21.89 3.36 2.31
N SER A 28 22.01 2.05 2.54
CA SER A 28 21.49 1.36 3.72
C SER A 28 22.04 1.91 5.05
N ASP A 29 23.28 2.38 5.08
CA ASP A 29 23.92 2.93 6.30
C ASP A 29 23.24 4.22 6.82
N ARG A 30 22.39 4.85 6.00
CA ARG A 30 21.64 6.06 6.37
C ARG A 30 20.33 5.75 7.07
N TYR A 31 19.86 4.51 6.99
CA TYR A 31 18.52 4.12 7.42
C TYR A 31 18.60 3.00 8.45
N ARG A 32 17.74 3.09 9.47
CA ARG A 32 17.59 2.07 10.50
C ARG A 32 16.35 1.21 10.28
N ALA A 33 15.41 1.69 9.46
CA ALA A 33 14.25 0.92 9.05
C ALA A 33 13.91 1.13 7.59
N VAL A 34 13.30 0.12 6.97
CA VAL A 34 12.66 0.23 5.66
C VAL A 34 11.19 -0.13 5.75
N TYR A 35 10.35 0.64 5.04
CA TYR A 35 8.96 0.31 4.73
C TYR A 35 8.93 -0.20 3.29
N CYS A 36 8.88 -1.51 3.11
CA CYS A 36 8.98 -2.14 1.79
C CYS A 36 7.63 -2.63 1.30
N ASP A 37 7.24 -2.20 0.10
CA ASP A 37 6.09 -2.78 -0.59
C ASP A 37 6.33 -4.23 -0.99
N LEU A 38 5.25 -4.96 -1.29
CA LEU A 38 5.27 -6.37 -1.64
C LEU A 38 5.26 -6.59 -3.15
N TRP A 39 4.18 -6.17 -3.82
CA TRP A 39 3.98 -6.38 -5.24
C TRP A 39 4.93 -5.50 -6.05
N GLY A 40 5.59 -6.08 -7.07
CA GLY A 40 6.57 -5.34 -7.86
C GLY A 40 7.92 -5.10 -7.16
N CYS A 41 7.97 -5.21 -5.83
CA CYS A 41 9.18 -4.98 -5.02
C CYS A 41 9.77 -6.27 -4.45
N LEU A 42 8.98 -7.07 -3.73
CA LEU A 42 9.42 -8.30 -3.08
C LEU A 42 9.00 -9.55 -3.85
N HIS A 43 7.84 -9.52 -4.52
CA HIS A 43 7.31 -10.63 -5.32
C HIS A 43 6.41 -10.13 -6.47
N ASN A 44 6.11 -11.04 -7.42
CA ASN A 44 5.21 -10.80 -8.55
C ASN A 44 3.83 -11.49 -8.40
N GLY A 45 3.47 -11.91 -7.20
CA GLY A 45 2.26 -12.65 -6.90
C GLY A 45 2.34 -14.16 -7.19
N LYS A 46 3.43 -14.64 -7.77
CA LYS A 46 3.67 -16.07 -8.09
C LYS A 46 4.95 -16.59 -7.44
N ALA A 47 5.97 -15.77 -7.34
CA ALA A 47 7.27 -16.09 -6.77
C ALA A 47 7.93 -14.84 -6.19
N PRO A 48 8.81 -14.96 -5.18
CA PRO A 48 9.62 -13.87 -4.69
C PRO A 48 10.68 -13.48 -5.72
N PHE A 49 11.17 -12.23 -5.62
CA PHE A 49 12.35 -11.79 -6.33
C PHE A 49 13.60 -12.13 -5.50
N PRO A 50 14.49 -13.04 -5.96
CA PRO A 50 15.61 -13.51 -5.14
C PRO A 50 16.54 -12.38 -4.66
N ASP A 51 16.81 -11.39 -5.54
CA ASP A 51 17.68 -10.27 -5.22
C ASP A 51 17.07 -9.34 -4.18
N ALA A 52 15.75 -9.11 -4.23
CA ALA A 52 15.04 -8.34 -3.22
C ALA A 52 15.06 -9.02 -1.85
N VAL A 53 14.83 -10.35 -1.83
CA VAL A 53 14.94 -11.17 -0.62
C VAL A 53 16.34 -11.03 -0.02
N ALA A 54 17.39 -11.17 -0.83
CA ALA A 54 18.78 -11.07 -0.39
C ALA A 54 19.10 -9.66 0.14
N ALA A 55 18.63 -8.61 -0.52
CA ALA A 55 18.83 -7.22 -0.08
C ALA A 55 18.19 -6.97 1.30
N LEU A 56 16.94 -7.40 1.51
CA LEU A 56 16.26 -7.22 2.79
C LEU A 56 16.91 -8.07 3.91
N GLN A 57 17.33 -9.30 3.60
CA GLN A 57 18.09 -10.13 4.56
C GLN A 57 19.40 -9.48 4.97
N THR A 58 20.14 -8.90 4.00
CA THR A 58 21.39 -8.20 4.26
C THR A 58 21.16 -6.96 5.13
N PHE A 59 20.12 -6.17 4.82
CA PHE A 59 19.75 -4.99 5.61
C PHE A 59 19.43 -5.38 7.06
N ARG A 60 18.66 -6.46 7.28
CA ARG A 60 18.35 -6.97 8.62
C ARG A 60 19.57 -7.52 9.34
N ALA A 61 20.44 -8.24 8.64
CA ALA A 61 21.69 -8.77 9.21
C ALA A 61 22.65 -7.66 9.68
N ALA A 62 22.57 -6.48 9.05
CA ALA A 62 23.28 -5.27 9.49
C ALA A 62 22.60 -4.54 10.67
N GLY A 63 21.50 -5.07 11.22
CA GLY A 63 20.76 -4.49 12.34
C GLY A 63 19.60 -3.58 11.96
N GLY A 64 19.25 -3.49 10.68
CA GLY A 64 18.09 -2.74 10.22
C GLY A 64 16.78 -3.47 10.48
N THR A 65 15.69 -2.73 10.60
CA THR A 65 14.33 -3.27 10.76
C THR A 65 13.56 -3.21 9.43
N VAL A 66 12.98 -4.32 9.00
CA VAL A 66 12.18 -4.40 7.79
C VAL A 66 10.70 -4.53 8.14
N LEU A 67 9.93 -3.48 7.84
CA LEU A 67 8.48 -3.48 7.89
C LEU A 67 7.95 -3.62 6.46
N LEU A 68 7.12 -4.63 6.21
CA LEU A 68 6.41 -4.76 4.95
C LEU A 68 5.14 -3.91 4.98
N LEU A 69 5.02 -2.98 4.02
CA LEU A 69 3.94 -1.99 3.93
C LEU A 69 3.11 -2.22 2.66
N THR A 70 1.93 -2.83 2.78
CA THR A 70 1.17 -3.29 1.62
C THR A 70 -0.26 -2.76 1.58
N ASN A 71 -0.73 -2.45 0.37
CA ASN A 71 -2.13 -2.10 0.11
C ASN A 71 -3.08 -3.31 0.06
N SER A 72 -2.56 -4.53 0.28
CA SER A 72 -3.41 -5.72 0.37
C SER A 72 -4.58 -5.52 1.34
N PRO A 73 -5.81 -5.90 0.96
CA PRO A 73 -6.97 -5.87 1.85
C PRO A 73 -6.92 -6.97 2.91
N ARG A 74 -5.96 -7.90 2.79
CA ARG A 74 -5.78 -8.99 3.76
C ARG A 74 -5.16 -8.48 5.04
N PRO A 75 -5.63 -8.96 6.21
CA PRO A 75 -4.97 -8.69 7.48
C PRO A 75 -3.56 -9.30 7.52
N SER A 76 -2.67 -8.71 8.30
CA SER A 76 -1.26 -9.10 8.36
C SER A 76 -1.00 -10.60 8.62
N PRO A 77 -1.77 -11.35 9.43
CA PRO A 77 -1.58 -12.79 9.54
C PRO A 77 -1.86 -13.55 8.23
N ALA A 78 -2.87 -13.11 7.47
CA ALA A 78 -3.19 -13.72 6.17
C ALA A 78 -2.16 -13.35 5.09
N VAL A 79 -1.61 -12.12 5.16
CA VAL A 79 -0.46 -11.71 4.31
C VAL A 79 0.76 -12.58 4.62
N ALA A 80 1.09 -12.81 5.89
CA ALA A 80 2.19 -13.69 6.28
C ALA A 80 2.03 -15.11 5.71
N THR A 81 0.83 -15.69 5.83
CA THR A 81 0.51 -17.01 5.25
C THR A 81 0.69 -17.01 3.72
N GLN A 82 0.29 -15.92 3.05
CA GLN A 82 0.51 -15.80 1.59
C GLN A 82 2.00 -15.73 1.24
N LEU A 83 2.80 -14.98 2.00
CA LEU A 83 4.25 -14.88 1.78
C LEU A 83 4.93 -16.23 1.99
N ASP A 84 4.54 -17.00 3.01
CA ASP A 84 5.03 -18.36 3.23
C ASP A 84 4.71 -19.28 2.04
N ALA A 85 3.47 -19.22 1.54
CA ALA A 85 3.04 -20.01 0.38
C ALA A 85 3.77 -19.62 -0.92
N LEU A 86 4.20 -18.36 -1.05
CA LEU A 86 5.02 -17.87 -2.16
C LEU A 86 6.50 -18.23 -2.01
N GLY A 87 6.92 -18.74 -0.85
CA GLY A 87 8.32 -19.07 -0.57
C GLY A 87 9.18 -17.85 -0.18
N VAL A 88 8.57 -16.77 0.30
CA VAL A 88 9.29 -15.61 0.86
C VAL A 88 9.87 -15.97 2.23
N PRO A 89 11.20 -15.97 2.42
CA PRO A 89 11.79 -16.35 3.69
C PRO A 89 11.39 -15.39 4.82
N ARG A 90 10.97 -15.95 5.97
CA ARG A 90 10.64 -15.16 7.17
C ARG A 90 11.81 -14.29 7.64
N ALA A 91 13.02 -14.66 7.28
CA ALA A 91 14.24 -13.92 7.63
C ALA A 91 14.40 -12.58 6.91
N CYS A 92 13.58 -12.24 5.91
CA CYS A 92 13.70 -10.97 5.19
C CYS A 92 12.80 -9.83 5.72
N TRP A 93 11.99 -10.07 6.78
CA TRP A 93 11.13 -9.04 7.37
C TRP A 93 10.89 -9.26 8.86
N ASP A 94 10.47 -8.21 9.57
CA ASP A 94 10.19 -8.22 11.01
C ASP A 94 8.69 -8.16 11.29
N VAL A 95 7.99 -7.23 10.65
CA VAL A 95 6.58 -6.96 10.88
C VAL A 95 5.91 -6.54 9.57
N ILE A 96 4.59 -6.71 9.50
CA ILE A 96 3.74 -6.31 8.37
C ILE A 96 2.77 -5.23 8.83
N ALA A 97 2.55 -4.20 8.03
CA ALA A 97 1.40 -3.29 8.13
C ALA A 97 0.64 -3.36 6.79
N SER A 98 -0.61 -3.81 6.83
CA SER A 98 -1.46 -3.90 5.66
C SER A 98 -2.58 -2.87 5.69
N SER A 99 -3.05 -2.49 4.50
CA SER A 99 -4.28 -1.70 4.38
C SER A 99 -5.46 -2.44 5.02
N GLY A 100 -5.48 -3.77 4.92
CA GLY A 100 -6.48 -4.61 5.59
C GLY A 100 -6.52 -4.41 7.10
N ASP A 101 -5.37 -4.37 7.78
CA ASP A 101 -5.33 -4.13 9.23
C ASP A 101 -5.84 -2.73 9.61
N ALA A 102 -5.40 -1.69 8.87
CA ALA A 102 -5.85 -0.33 9.11
C ALA A 102 -7.36 -0.16 8.85
N ALA A 103 -7.85 -0.80 7.80
CA ALA A 103 -9.27 -0.82 7.46
C ALA A 103 -10.11 -1.61 8.51
N GLN A 104 -9.60 -2.75 8.98
CA GLN A 104 -10.23 -3.50 10.08
C GLN A 104 -10.34 -2.66 11.35
N ALA A 105 -9.27 -1.95 11.73
CA ALA A 105 -9.30 -1.07 12.91
C ALA A 105 -10.42 -0.02 12.81
N ALA A 106 -10.57 0.61 11.65
CA ALA A 106 -11.62 1.59 11.40
C ALA A 106 -13.02 0.95 11.35
N MET A 107 -13.16 -0.21 10.71
CA MET A 107 -14.42 -0.98 10.69
C MET A 107 -14.88 -1.31 12.11
N LEU A 108 -13.98 -1.86 12.93
CA LEU A 108 -14.26 -2.22 14.32
C LEU A 108 -14.58 -0.99 15.20
N ALA A 109 -14.05 0.19 14.84
CA ALA A 109 -14.41 1.47 15.46
C ALA A 109 -15.74 2.05 14.94
N GLY A 110 -16.44 1.37 14.03
CA GLY A 110 -17.75 1.78 13.53
C GLY A 110 -17.72 2.82 12.41
N ALA A 111 -16.60 2.99 11.70
CA ALA A 111 -16.44 4.01 10.64
C ALA A 111 -17.50 3.95 9.53
N VAL A 112 -18.07 2.75 9.30
CA VAL A 112 -19.12 2.48 8.30
C VAL A 112 -20.35 1.78 8.91
N GLY A 113 -20.57 1.95 10.21
CA GLY A 113 -21.62 1.25 10.96
C GLY A 113 -21.19 -0.15 11.39
N GLN A 114 -22.14 -0.88 12.01
CA GLN A 114 -21.89 -2.24 12.51
C GLN A 114 -22.47 -3.32 11.60
N ARG A 115 -23.44 -2.97 10.75
CA ARG A 115 -24.07 -3.84 9.76
C ARG A 115 -23.55 -3.48 8.38
N VAL A 116 -22.60 -4.26 7.87
CA VAL A 116 -21.87 -3.92 6.65
C VAL A 116 -22.16 -4.88 5.50
N TRP A 117 -22.28 -4.31 4.31
CA TRP A 117 -22.27 -5.10 3.09
C TRP A 117 -20.83 -5.28 2.60
N HIS A 118 -20.42 -6.53 2.40
CA HIS A 118 -19.12 -6.85 1.83
C HIS A 118 -19.17 -6.78 0.30
N LEU A 119 -18.39 -5.87 -0.26
CA LEU A 119 -18.11 -5.78 -1.70
C LEU A 119 -16.69 -6.32 -1.92
N GLY A 120 -16.59 -7.57 -2.34
CA GLY A 120 -15.31 -8.23 -2.54
C GLY A 120 -15.41 -9.73 -2.80
N PRO A 121 -14.32 -10.34 -3.28
CA PRO A 121 -14.30 -11.74 -3.66
C PRO A 121 -14.30 -12.65 -2.42
N PRO A 122 -14.77 -13.91 -2.56
CA PRO A 122 -14.77 -14.89 -1.47
C PRO A 122 -13.37 -15.17 -0.88
N LYS A 123 -12.30 -14.98 -1.67
CA LYS A 123 -10.92 -15.15 -1.21
C LYS A 123 -10.48 -14.16 -0.12
N ASP A 124 -11.23 -13.06 0.07
CA ASP A 124 -10.95 -12.04 1.09
C ASP A 124 -11.74 -12.26 2.39
N GLU A 125 -12.32 -13.46 2.58
CA GLU A 125 -13.01 -13.86 3.82
C GLU A 125 -12.16 -13.63 5.08
N ALA A 126 -10.84 -13.74 4.97
CA ALA A 126 -9.90 -13.46 6.05
C ALA A 126 -10.04 -12.04 6.62
N PHE A 127 -10.57 -11.08 5.84
CA PHE A 127 -10.84 -9.72 6.33
C PHE A 127 -11.86 -9.70 7.47
N PHE A 128 -12.77 -10.66 7.54
CA PHE A 128 -13.80 -10.73 8.59
C PHE A 128 -13.58 -11.83 9.62
N SER A 129 -12.64 -12.74 9.38
CA SER A 129 -12.41 -13.91 10.22
C SER A 129 -11.04 -13.96 10.88
N THR A 130 -10.08 -13.18 10.39
CA THR A 130 -8.71 -13.11 10.89
C THR A 130 -8.39 -11.67 11.26
N PHE A 131 -7.99 -11.43 12.50
CA PHE A 131 -7.66 -10.08 12.98
C PHE A 131 -6.22 -10.01 13.42
N ALA A 132 -5.59 -8.83 13.21
CA ALA A 132 -4.27 -8.58 13.77
C ALA A 132 -4.34 -8.59 15.30
N PRO A 133 -3.28 -9.10 16.00
CA PRO A 133 -3.30 -9.26 17.45
C PRO A 133 -3.46 -7.96 18.25
N ASP A 134 -3.19 -6.83 17.64
CA ASP A 134 -3.25 -5.48 18.24
C ASP A 134 -4.60 -4.81 18.06
N LEU A 135 -5.60 -5.49 17.46
CA LEU A 135 -6.95 -4.96 17.27
C LEU A 135 -7.87 -5.32 18.44
N PRO A 136 -8.76 -4.40 18.86
CA PRO A 136 -9.75 -4.68 19.90
C PRO A 136 -10.81 -5.67 19.38
N PRO A 137 -11.37 -6.54 20.24
CA PRO A 137 -12.52 -7.33 19.85
C PRO A 137 -13.75 -6.43 19.65
N ALA A 138 -14.42 -6.60 18.53
CA ALA A 138 -15.71 -5.97 18.26
C ALA A 138 -16.56 -6.86 17.36
N THR A 139 -17.87 -6.64 17.35
CA THR A 139 -18.79 -7.44 16.53
C THR A 139 -19.21 -6.61 15.32
N ILE A 140 -18.92 -7.14 14.13
CA ILE A 140 -19.41 -6.61 12.85
C ILE A 140 -20.30 -7.67 12.23
N GLU A 141 -21.48 -7.27 11.83
CA GLU A 141 -22.44 -8.14 11.16
C GLU A 141 -22.37 -7.90 9.65
N ARG A 142 -22.11 -8.97 8.87
CA ARG A 142 -22.25 -8.91 7.42
C ARG A 142 -23.69 -9.16 7.04
N VAL A 143 -24.26 -8.23 6.31
CA VAL A 143 -25.66 -8.25 5.92
C VAL A 143 -25.84 -8.12 4.40
N PRO A 144 -26.99 -8.49 3.83
CA PRO A 144 -27.34 -8.16 2.46
C PRO A 144 -27.28 -6.65 2.20
N PHE A 145 -27.07 -6.27 0.93
CA PHE A 145 -26.94 -4.86 0.54
C PHE A 145 -28.09 -3.99 1.07
N GLU A 146 -29.31 -4.49 1.03
CA GLU A 146 -30.53 -3.78 1.43
C GLU A 146 -30.57 -3.40 2.91
N GLU A 147 -29.85 -4.13 3.75
CA GLU A 147 -29.85 -3.96 5.20
C GLU A 147 -28.59 -3.24 5.72
N ALA A 148 -27.64 -2.93 4.83
CA ALA A 148 -26.36 -2.40 5.21
C ALA A 148 -26.42 -0.93 5.64
N GLU A 149 -25.62 -0.58 6.65
CA GLU A 149 -25.33 0.77 7.12
C GLU A 149 -24.13 1.38 6.39
N GLY A 150 -23.24 0.53 5.84
CA GLY A 150 -22.07 0.93 5.06
C GLY A 150 -21.50 -0.21 4.24
N ILE A 151 -20.47 0.10 3.46
CA ILE A 151 -19.82 -0.82 2.54
C ILE A 151 -18.38 -1.08 3.03
N VAL A 152 -17.99 -2.35 3.07
CA VAL A 152 -16.58 -2.76 3.20
C VAL A 152 -16.16 -3.31 1.82
N CYS A 153 -15.30 -2.55 1.13
CA CYS A 153 -14.84 -2.91 -0.21
C CYS A 153 -13.41 -3.46 -0.13
N THR A 154 -13.25 -4.75 -0.44
CA THR A 154 -11.94 -5.42 -0.55
C THR A 154 -11.52 -5.68 -2.00
N GLY A 155 -12.46 -5.59 -2.96
CA GLY A 155 -12.23 -5.82 -4.38
C GLY A 155 -13.52 -6.04 -5.16
N LEU A 156 -13.38 -6.50 -6.40
CA LEU A 156 -14.48 -6.97 -7.23
C LEU A 156 -14.90 -8.38 -6.76
N PHE A 157 -16.12 -8.82 -7.09
CA PHE A 157 -16.53 -10.19 -6.80
C PHE A 157 -15.72 -11.21 -7.60
N ASP A 158 -15.46 -10.91 -8.88
CA ASP A 158 -14.55 -11.65 -9.74
C ASP A 158 -13.58 -10.69 -10.44
N ASP A 159 -12.35 -10.57 -9.90
CA ASP A 159 -11.30 -9.72 -10.45
C ASP A 159 -10.73 -10.22 -11.80
N GLN A 160 -11.15 -11.41 -12.25
CA GLN A 160 -10.69 -11.98 -13.51
C GLN A 160 -11.58 -11.57 -14.69
N THR A 161 -12.85 -11.29 -14.46
CA THR A 161 -13.83 -11.08 -15.52
C THR A 161 -14.59 -9.77 -15.43
N GLU A 162 -14.68 -9.17 -14.23
CA GLU A 162 -15.47 -7.97 -14.00
C GLU A 162 -14.61 -6.69 -14.08
N SER A 163 -15.30 -5.57 -14.28
CA SER A 163 -14.75 -4.22 -14.28
C SER A 163 -15.57 -3.30 -13.37
N PRO A 164 -15.07 -2.12 -12.98
CA PRO A 164 -15.85 -1.16 -12.19
C PRO A 164 -17.18 -0.74 -12.84
N ALA A 165 -17.28 -0.81 -14.17
CA ALA A 165 -18.51 -0.48 -14.89
C ALA A 165 -19.68 -1.41 -14.55
N ASP A 166 -19.40 -2.67 -14.23
CA ASP A 166 -20.41 -3.68 -13.89
C ASP A 166 -21.11 -3.37 -12.55
N TYR A 167 -20.47 -2.57 -11.71
CA TYR A 167 -20.99 -2.17 -10.39
C TYR A 167 -21.76 -0.86 -10.37
N ARG A 168 -21.78 -0.12 -11.50
CA ARG A 168 -22.30 1.24 -11.57
C ARG A 168 -23.72 1.39 -10.99
N ALA A 169 -24.64 0.51 -11.33
CA ALA A 169 -26.02 0.57 -10.85
C ALA A 169 -26.09 0.40 -9.32
N ARG A 170 -25.33 -0.54 -8.77
CA ARG A 170 -25.30 -0.81 -7.33
C ARG A 170 -24.63 0.30 -6.56
N LEU A 171 -23.55 0.88 -7.10
CA LEU A 171 -22.86 2.02 -6.49
C LEU A 171 -23.74 3.28 -6.48
N LEU A 172 -24.52 3.54 -7.55
CA LEU A 172 -25.50 4.62 -7.56
C LEU A 172 -26.56 4.44 -6.48
N LEU A 173 -27.09 3.22 -6.34
CA LEU A 173 -28.08 2.92 -5.30
C LEU A 173 -27.48 3.07 -3.90
N ALA A 174 -26.22 2.67 -3.70
CA ALA A 174 -25.50 2.85 -2.45
C ALA A 174 -25.36 4.34 -2.10
N ARG A 175 -25.02 5.19 -3.09
CA ARG A 175 -24.94 6.64 -2.91
C ARG A 175 -26.30 7.24 -2.54
N GLU A 176 -27.39 6.84 -3.22
CA GLU A 176 -28.74 7.32 -2.89
C GLU A 176 -29.14 6.96 -1.45
N ARG A 177 -28.65 5.84 -0.93
CA ARG A 177 -28.83 5.42 0.46
C ARG A 177 -27.88 6.12 1.44
N GLY A 178 -26.92 6.92 0.95
CA GLY A 178 -25.93 7.59 1.79
C GLY A 178 -24.92 6.63 2.46
N LEU A 179 -24.67 5.45 1.88
CA LEU A 179 -23.75 4.47 2.44
C LEU A 179 -22.30 4.97 2.29
N LYS A 180 -21.54 4.98 3.37
CA LYS A 180 -20.10 5.22 3.30
C LYS A 180 -19.37 3.95 2.86
N MET A 181 -18.34 4.10 2.04
CA MET A 181 -17.48 2.99 1.62
C MET A 181 -16.15 3.03 2.34
N LEU A 182 -15.81 1.95 3.02
CA LEU A 182 -14.47 1.67 3.53
C LEU A 182 -13.71 0.92 2.44
N CYS A 183 -12.68 1.53 1.86
CA CYS A 183 -11.81 0.94 0.85
C CYS A 183 -10.60 0.30 1.54
N ALA A 184 -10.55 -1.04 1.54
CA ALA A 184 -9.50 -1.80 2.19
C ALA A 184 -8.25 -2.00 1.31
N ASN A 185 -8.29 -1.62 0.02
CA ASN A 185 -7.16 -1.63 -0.90
C ASN A 185 -7.27 -0.44 -1.86
N PRO A 186 -6.52 0.65 -1.64
CA PRO A 186 -6.57 1.82 -2.51
C PRO A 186 -5.98 1.64 -3.91
N ASP A 187 -5.24 0.56 -4.17
CA ASP A 187 -4.73 0.29 -5.51
C ASP A 187 -5.90 0.18 -6.50
N LYS A 188 -5.75 0.81 -7.66
CA LYS A 188 -6.75 0.72 -8.74
C LYS A 188 -6.57 -0.56 -9.54
N VAL A 189 -5.32 -0.94 -9.76
CA VAL A 189 -4.93 -2.14 -10.51
C VAL A 189 -3.67 -2.77 -9.91
N VAL A 190 -3.49 -4.08 -10.14
CA VAL A 190 -2.23 -4.79 -9.88
C VAL A 190 -1.91 -5.72 -11.05
N ASP A 191 -0.64 -6.02 -11.24
CA ASP A 191 -0.17 -6.95 -12.26
C ASP A 191 0.01 -8.35 -11.68
N LEU A 192 -0.90 -9.27 -11.98
CA LEU A 192 -0.83 -10.68 -11.61
C LEU A 192 -0.14 -11.48 -12.74
N GLY A 193 1.17 -11.60 -12.66
CA GLY A 193 1.98 -12.12 -13.76
C GLY A 193 1.94 -11.17 -14.96
N HIS A 194 1.29 -11.58 -16.04
CA HIS A 194 1.14 -10.76 -17.25
C HIS A 194 -0.26 -10.14 -17.42
N LYS A 195 -1.14 -10.36 -16.46
CA LYS A 195 -2.51 -9.85 -16.50
C LYS A 195 -2.69 -8.74 -15.49
N ARG A 196 -3.14 -7.56 -15.97
CA ARG A 196 -3.57 -6.46 -15.10
C ARG A 196 -4.99 -6.69 -14.66
N ILE A 197 -5.26 -6.62 -13.35
CA ILE A 197 -6.57 -6.83 -12.74
C ILE A 197 -6.95 -5.60 -11.91
N PHE A 198 -8.26 -5.33 -11.83
CA PHE A 198 -8.79 -4.25 -11.00
C PHE A 198 -8.78 -4.63 -9.52
N CYS A 199 -8.58 -3.60 -8.66
CA CYS A 199 -8.64 -3.70 -7.21
C CYS A 199 -9.78 -2.83 -6.64
N ALA A 200 -9.96 -2.86 -5.31
CA ALA A 200 -11.00 -2.09 -4.63
C ALA A 200 -10.90 -0.58 -4.88
N GLY A 201 -9.69 -0.04 -5.06
CA GLY A 201 -9.48 1.37 -5.37
C GLY A 201 -10.17 1.84 -6.64
N ALA A 202 -10.29 0.98 -7.67
CA ALA A 202 -11.02 1.31 -8.87
C ALA A 202 -12.55 1.44 -8.63
N LEU A 203 -13.11 0.60 -7.74
CA LEU A 203 -14.52 0.72 -7.32
C LEU A 203 -14.74 1.94 -6.43
N ALA A 204 -13.79 2.21 -5.54
CA ALA A 204 -13.82 3.37 -4.65
C ALA A 204 -13.75 4.69 -5.43
N GLU A 205 -12.87 4.77 -6.46
CA GLU A 205 -12.82 5.92 -7.36
C GLU A 205 -14.14 6.12 -8.09
N ALA A 206 -14.69 5.06 -8.71
CA ALA A 206 -15.98 5.13 -9.38
C ALA A 206 -17.10 5.57 -8.44
N TYR A 207 -17.08 5.13 -7.18
CA TYR A 207 -18.05 5.55 -6.17
C TYR A 207 -17.89 7.02 -5.79
N ALA A 208 -16.67 7.49 -5.59
CA ALA A 208 -16.36 8.90 -5.29
C ALA A 208 -16.75 9.83 -6.45
N GLU A 209 -16.50 9.44 -7.72
CA GLU A 209 -16.91 10.18 -8.91
C GLU A 209 -18.44 10.32 -9.01
N MET A 210 -19.19 9.37 -8.47
CA MET A 210 -20.65 9.44 -8.37
C MET A 210 -21.14 10.29 -7.19
N GLY A 211 -20.21 10.83 -6.36
CA GLY A 211 -20.52 11.61 -5.16
C GLY A 211 -20.72 10.77 -3.91
N GLY A 212 -20.29 9.52 -3.89
CA GLY A 212 -20.26 8.67 -2.69
C GLY A 212 -19.10 9.03 -1.75
N GLU A 213 -19.29 8.84 -0.45
CA GLU A 213 -18.25 9.05 0.55
C GLU A 213 -17.35 7.81 0.67
N VAL A 214 -16.04 7.97 0.48
CA VAL A 214 -15.05 6.89 0.57
C VAL A 214 -14.03 7.19 1.66
N LEU A 215 -13.73 6.19 2.48
CA LEU A 215 -12.69 6.20 3.50
C LEU A 215 -11.56 5.27 3.05
N TYR A 216 -10.35 5.80 2.90
CA TYR A 216 -9.17 5.06 2.43
C TYR A 216 -8.21 4.78 3.58
N PHE A 217 -7.62 3.57 3.61
CA PHE A 217 -6.76 3.13 4.71
C PHE A 217 -5.36 2.67 4.30
N GLY A 218 -5.11 2.43 3.02
CA GLY A 218 -3.79 2.09 2.47
C GLY A 218 -3.03 3.29 1.93
N LYS A 219 -1.81 3.06 1.40
CA LYS A 219 -0.99 4.07 0.73
C LYS A 219 -1.76 4.71 -0.44
N PRO A 220 -1.68 6.03 -0.64
CA PRO A 220 -0.82 7.02 0.03
C PRO A 220 -1.43 7.64 1.29
N HIS A 221 -2.51 7.12 1.84
CA HIS A 221 -3.29 7.75 2.92
C HIS A 221 -2.65 7.52 4.29
N PRO A 222 -2.74 8.50 5.23
CA PRO A 222 -2.06 8.46 6.53
C PRO A 222 -2.35 7.23 7.40
N PRO A 223 -3.56 6.63 7.44
CA PRO A 223 -3.86 5.56 8.40
C PRO A 223 -2.90 4.34 8.35
N ILE A 224 -2.43 3.96 7.16
CA ILE A 224 -1.48 2.85 7.05
C ILE A 224 -0.09 3.23 7.57
N TYR A 225 0.32 4.50 7.41
CA TYR A 225 1.59 5.00 7.96
C TYR A 225 1.53 5.18 9.47
N ASP A 226 0.38 5.57 10.04
CA ASP A 226 0.17 5.58 11.48
C ASP A 226 0.31 4.18 12.07
N LEU A 227 -0.29 3.18 11.41
CA LEU A 227 -0.14 1.77 11.79
C LEU A 227 1.32 1.30 11.67
N ALA A 228 2.01 1.67 10.58
CA ALA A 228 3.42 1.33 10.38
C ALA A 228 4.32 1.92 11.47
N ARG A 229 4.14 3.22 11.80
CA ARG A 229 4.85 3.89 12.90
C ARG A 229 4.61 3.21 14.24
N LYS A 230 3.36 2.89 14.55
CA LYS A 230 2.99 2.17 15.79
C LYS A 230 3.70 0.81 15.88
N ARG A 231 3.71 0.03 14.78
CA ARG A 231 4.34 -1.28 14.74
C ARG A 231 5.86 -1.22 14.75
N LEU A 232 6.45 -0.25 14.07
CA LEU A 232 7.90 0.00 14.12
C LEU A 232 8.36 0.38 15.53
N ALA A 233 7.64 1.30 16.19
CA ALA A 233 7.97 1.75 17.55
C ALA A 233 7.90 0.63 18.59
N ALA A 234 7.15 -0.44 18.35
CA ALA A 234 7.13 -1.62 19.20
C ALA A 234 8.39 -2.51 19.04
N LEU A 235 9.18 -2.31 17.98
CA LEU A 235 10.39 -3.10 17.69
C LEU A 235 11.67 -2.30 17.90
N ALA A 236 11.68 -1.03 17.51
CA ALA A 236 12.88 -0.18 17.54
C ALA A 236 12.49 1.30 17.66
N ASP A 237 13.32 2.06 18.35
CA ASP A 237 13.23 3.53 18.38
C ASP A 237 13.99 4.08 17.16
N VAL A 238 13.24 4.48 16.13
CA VAL A 238 13.77 4.93 14.84
C VAL A 238 13.15 6.30 14.51
N ALA A 239 14.02 7.28 14.24
CA ALA A 239 13.56 8.61 13.83
C ALA A 239 12.96 8.58 12.40
N PRO A 240 12.02 9.47 12.05
CA PRO A 240 11.41 9.47 10.71
C PRO A 240 12.41 9.61 9.55
N ASP A 241 13.46 10.39 9.73
CA ASP A 241 14.55 10.57 8.74
C ASP A 241 15.51 9.38 8.61
N GLU A 242 15.37 8.37 9.49
CA GLU A 242 16.06 7.09 9.42
C GLU A 242 15.19 5.98 8.78
N VAL A 243 14.03 6.32 8.23
CA VAL A 243 13.12 5.39 7.54
C VAL A 243 13.19 5.61 6.04
N LEU A 244 13.37 4.53 5.26
CA LEU A 244 13.30 4.55 3.80
C LEU A 244 12.06 3.78 3.33
N CYS A 245 11.19 4.42 2.57
CA CYS A 245 10.08 3.76 1.88
C CYS A 245 10.58 3.16 0.56
N ILE A 246 10.24 1.92 0.26
CA ILE A 246 10.61 1.22 -0.98
C ILE A 246 9.33 0.78 -1.67
N GLY A 247 9.09 1.23 -2.91
CA GLY A 247 7.88 0.90 -3.63
C GLY A 247 7.98 1.13 -5.13
N ASP A 248 7.05 0.53 -5.89
CA ASP A 248 6.95 0.67 -7.34
C ASP A 248 5.73 1.51 -7.78
N GLY A 249 4.84 1.85 -6.85
CA GLY A 249 3.65 2.65 -7.09
C GLY A 249 3.92 4.15 -6.99
N PRO A 250 3.90 4.91 -8.09
CA PRO A 250 4.14 6.36 -8.04
C PRO A 250 3.08 7.10 -7.23
N GLU A 251 1.80 6.74 -7.39
CA GLU A 251 0.66 7.41 -6.74
C GLU A 251 0.39 6.86 -5.34
N THR A 252 0.94 5.73 -4.98
CA THR A 252 0.75 5.07 -3.69
C THR A 252 2.01 5.15 -2.82
N ASP A 253 3.08 4.47 -3.21
CA ASP A 253 4.32 4.40 -2.43
C ASP A 253 5.06 5.72 -2.39
N ILE A 254 5.33 6.30 -3.57
CA ILE A 254 6.16 7.50 -3.68
C ILE A 254 5.41 8.74 -3.22
N ALA A 255 4.17 8.90 -3.65
CA ALA A 255 3.32 9.99 -3.18
C ALA A 255 3.03 9.88 -1.67
N GLY A 256 2.83 8.68 -1.16
CA GLY A 256 2.61 8.45 0.26
C GLY A 256 3.84 8.75 1.11
N ALA A 257 5.02 8.28 0.71
CA ALA A 257 6.27 8.62 1.39
C ALA A 257 6.50 10.15 1.41
N ALA A 258 6.25 10.83 0.29
CA ALA A 258 6.34 12.28 0.20
C ALA A 258 5.35 12.99 1.15
N GLY A 259 4.08 12.50 1.22
CA GLY A 259 3.04 13.02 2.12
C GLY A 259 3.41 12.88 3.60
N GLU A 260 4.17 11.85 3.95
CA GLU A 260 4.65 11.58 5.31
C GLU A 260 6.04 12.19 5.61
N GLY A 261 6.67 12.86 4.62
CA GLY A 261 8.00 13.45 4.77
C GLY A 261 9.12 12.43 4.88
N LEU A 262 8.93 11.22 4.34
CA LEU A 262 9.90 10.12 4.34
C LEU A 262 10.67 10.07 3.02
N ASP A 263 11.94 9.65 3.07
CA ASP A 263 12.71 9.35 1.88
C ASP A 263 12.13 8.11 1.15
N ALA A 264 12.12 8.15 -0.19
CA ALA A 264 11.64 7.05 -1.01
C ALA A 264 12.70 6.50 -1.95
N LEU A 265 12.71 5.18 -2.12
CA LEU A 265 13.39 4.43 -3.17
C LEU A 265 12.34 3.91 -4.15
N PHE A 266 12.30 4.50 -5.35
CA PHE A 266 11.37 4.12 -6.39
C PHE A 266 11.90 2.94 -7.21
N VAL A 267 11.17 1.82 -7.23
CA VAL A 267 11.46 0.64 -8.05
C VAL A 267 10.82 0.82 -9.42
N THR A 268 11.63 1.04 -10.46
CA THR A 268 11.14 1.50 -11.77
C THR A 268 10.63 0.39 -12.69
N GLU A 269 11.05 -0.85 -12.49
CA GLU A 269 10.64 -2.02 -13.30
C GLU A 269 9.40 -2.75 -12.73
N GLY A 270 8.59 -2.06 -11.92
CA GLY A 270 7.28 -2.48 -11.46
C GLY A 270 6.14 -1.89 -12.30
N LEU A 271 5.18 -1.20 -11.66
CA LEU A 271 3.99 -0.63 -12.34
C LEU A 271 4.33 0.37 -13.46
N ALA A 272 5.49 1.03 -13.39
CA ALA A 272 5.97 2.00 -14.39
C ALA A 272 6.95 1.39 -15.40
N ALA A 273 7.10 0.08 -15.45
CA ALA A 273 8.02 -0.61 -16.37
C ALA A 273 7.81 -0.15 -17.82
N GLY A 274 8.92 0.09 -18.53
CA GLY A 274 8.91 0.56 -19.91
C GLY A 274 8.73 2.09 -20.09
N ALA A 275 8.42 2.84 -19.04
CA ALA A 275 8.32 4.31 -19.12
C ALA A 275 9.69 5.00 -19.27
N PHE A 276 10.79 4.32 -18.92
CA PHE A 276 12.13 4.88 -18.80
C PHE A 276 13.15 4.29 -19.80
N GLY A 277 12.66 3.84 -20.95
CA GLY A 277 13.47 3.20 -21.99
C GLY A 277 13.35 1.67 -21.99
N PRO A 278 14.10 0.96 -22.88
CA PRO A 278 14.06 -0.49 -22.92
C PRO A 278 14.59 -1.07 -21.60
N ALA A 279 13.84 -2.01 -21.02
CA ALA A 279 14.11 -2.66 -19.75
C ALA A 279 15.46 -3.42 -19.78
N GLN A 280 16.56 -2.76 -19.49
CA GLN A 280 17.89 -3.36 -19.36
C GLN A 280 18.62 -2.84 -18.09
N GLY A 281 17.93 -2.89 -16.96
CA GLY A 281 18.57 -2.81 -15.65
C GLY A 281 18.92 -1.41 -15.13
N LYS A 282 18.77 -0.34 -15.91
CA LYS A 282 18.86 1.06 -15.43
C LYS A 282 17.90 1.93 -16.22
N PRO A 283 17.09 2.76 -15.54
CA PRO A 283 16.25 3.73 -16.22
C PRO A 283 17.12 4.77 -16.92
N ASP A 284 16.66 5.26 -18.09
CA ASP A 284 17.27 6.43 -18.73
C ASP A 284 17.09 7.64 -17.82
N PRO A 285 18.18 8.34 -17.41
CA PRO A 285 18.09 9.44 -16.46
C PRO A 285 17.25 10.63 -16.95
N ALA A 286 17.24 10.90 -18.26
CA ALA A 286 16.49 12.03 -18.83
C ALA A 286 14.99 11.71 -18.87
N LEU A 287 14.61 10.51 -19.35
CA LEU A 287 13.23 10.05 -19.35
C LEU A 287 12.66 9.93 -17.93
N LEU A 288 13.46 9.42 -17.00
CA LEU A 288 13.07 9.32 -15.58
C LEU A 288 12.80 10.72 -14.99
N HIS A 289 13.71 11.66 -15.22
CA HIS A 289 13.56 13.02 -14.70
C HIS A 289 12.30 13.71 -15.24
N GLU A 290 12.08 13.68 -16.57
CA GLU A 290 10.90 14.25 -17.21
C GLU A 290 9.60 13.59 -16.66
N TRP A 291 9.61 12.28 -16.53
CA TRP A 291 8.47 11.52 -16.04
C TRP A 291 8.13 11.84 -14.57
N LEU A 292 9.13 11.94 -13.70
CA LEU A 292 8.95 12.33 -12.30
C LEU A 292 8.45 13.77 -12.18
N GLN A 293 9.02 14.70 -12.96
CA GLN A 293 8.56 16.09 -12.98
C GLN A 293 7.11 16.21 -13.45
N SER A 294 6.71 15.47 -14.49
CA SER A 294 5.34 15.51 -15.02
C SER A 294 4.29 15.06 -13.99
N ARG A 295 4.72 14.33 -12.95
CA ARG A 295 3.87 13.84 -11.85
C ARG A 295 4.11 14.55 -10.51
N ASN A 296 4.98 15.56 -10.49
CA ASN A 296 5.38 16.27 -9.28
C ASN A 296 5.90 15.31 -8.18
N LEU A 297 6.69 14.31 -8.58
CA LEU A 297 7.32 13.32 -7.69
C LEU A 297 8.82 13.56 -7.62
N ALA A 298 9.41 13.39 -6.43
CA ALA A 298 10.82 13.58 -6.16
C ALA A 298 11.35 12.54 -5.15
N PRO A 299 11.37 11.23 -5.50
CA PRO A 299 11.96 10.23 -4.62
C PRO A 299 13.46 10.49 -4.44
N ALA A 300 13.99 10.21 -3.25
CA ALA A 300 15.41 10.39 -2.96
C ALA A 300 16.28 9.49 -3.87
N TYR A 301 15.79 8.29 -4.13
CA TYR A 301 16.49 7.29 -4.94
C TYR A 301 15.56 6.59 -5.93
N THR A 302 16.19 6.02 -6.97
CA THR A 302 15.56 5.05 -7.86
C THR A 302 16.47 3.86 -8.10
N ILE A 303 15.85 2.71 -8.35
CA ILE A 303 16.50 1.45 -8.71
C ILE A 303 15.60 0.70 -9.69
N ALA A 304 16.17 -0.06 -10.62
CA ALA A 304 15.37 -0.86 -11.54
C ALA A 304 14.58 -1.94 -10.80
N HIS A 305 15.30 -2.82 -10.09
CA HIS A 305 14.76 -3.87 -9.22
C HIS A 305 15.43 -3.77 -7.87
N LEU A 306 14.70 -4.04 -6.78
CA LEU A 306 15.26 -4.11 -5.45
C LEU A 306 16.33 -5.21 -5.36
N ARG A 307 17.54 -4.83 -4.92
CA ARG A 307 18.69 -5.72 -4.78
C ARG A 307 19.78 -5.14 -3.87
#